data_fd234731edf989c52e4589dfd7c8433b
#
_entry.id   fd234731edf989c52e4589dfd7c8433b
#
_cell.length_a   1.000
_cell.length_b   1.000
_cell.length_c   1.000
_cell.angle_alpha   90.00
_cell.angle_beta   90.00
_cell.angle_gamma   90.00
#
_symmetry.space_group_name_H-M   'P 1'
#
loop_
_entity.id
_entity.type
_entity.pdbx_description
1 polymer ?
#
loop_
_entity_poly.entity_id
_entity_poly.type
_entity_poly.pdbx_seq_one_letter_code
_entity_poly.pdbx_strand_id
1 'polypeptide(L)'
;MRAGAPVVKEFVFSAPPSAFAALRGGGVDVASMANNHGLDFGESGLRDSLAAARRYRFPVIGIGLDGKQAYRPFRRTINGQRIAVIGATQVLDDELIGAWTAGPGKPGLASAKEVPRLLQEVRAARRTSDTVVVFLHWGVELEQCPPPDQRELAKQLVAAGADVIVGGHAHRVLGAGRMGNALVGYGLGNFVWYGTSKLSTKTGVLFVTVTGRNVNS
;
A
#
# COMPACT_ATOMS: atom_id res chain seq x y z
N MET A 1 5.90 2.33 18.19
CA MET A 1 7.27 1.83 18.40
C MET A 1 8.18 3.04 18.46
N ARG A 2 8.87 3.26 19.57
CA ARG A 2 9.62 4.50 19.83
C ARG A 2 11.10 4.20 20.01
N ALA A 3 11.77 3.75 18.97
CA ALA A 3 13.21 3.83 18.93
C ALA A 3 13.58 4.98 17.98
N GLY A 4 14.01 6.09 18.52
CA GLY A 4 14.42 7.27 17.77
C GLY A 4 13.52 8.49 17.95
N ALA A 5 14.05 9.65 17.56
CA ALA A 5 13.30 10.89 17.51
C ALA A 5 12.41 10.89 16.25
N PRO A 6 11.21 11.48 16.29
CA PRO A 6 10.40 11.67 15.11
C PRO A 6 11.11 12.60 14.11
N VAL A 7 10.85 12.41 12.83
CA VAL A 7 11.26 13.36 11.80
C VAL A 7 10.48 14.68 11.96
N VAL A 8 11.02 15.76 11.43
CA VAL A 8 10.34 17.06 11.49
C VAL A 8 9.25 17.08 10.41
N LYS A 9 8.02 16.84 10.84
CA LYS A 9 6.79 16.87 10.01
C LYS A 9 5.63 17.42 10.82
N GLU A 10 4.63 17.97 10.13
CA GLU A 10 3.42 18.48 10.77
C GLU A 10 2.65 17.38 11.52
N PHE A 11 2.50 16.21 10.90
CA PHE A 11 1.86 15.05 11.51
C PHE A 11 2.83 13.87 11.60
N VAL A 12 2.90 13.28 12.78
CA VAL A 12 3.74 12.10 13.07
C VAL A 12 2.89 11.05 13.77
N PHE A 13 2.90 9.83 13.24
CA PHE A 13 2.09 8.74 13.76
C PHE A 13 2.95 7.59 14.29
N SER A 14 2.51 7.01 15.40
CA SER A 14 3.06 5.77 15.93
C SER A 14 1.96 4.91 16.53
N ALA A 15 2.16 3.61 16.49
CA ALA A 15 1.29 2.63 17.13
C ALA A 15 2.12 1.68 18.01
N PRO A 16 1.54 1.14 19.10
CA PRO A 16 2.23 0.11 19.88
C PRO A 16 2.37 -1.18 19.07
N PRO A 17 3.38 -2.02 19.32
CA PRO A 17 3.56 -3.30 18.63
C PRO A 17 2.32 -4.21 18.67
N SER A 18 1.51 -4.11 19.75
CA SER A 18 0.25 -4.84 19.91
C SER A 18 -0.81 -4.51 18.82
N ALA A 19 -0.64 -3.41 18.07
CA ALA A 19 -1.50 -3.10 16.93
C ALA A 19 -1.53 -4.25 15.91
N PHE A 20 -0.41 -4.96 15.70
CA PHE A 20 -0.37 -6.14 14.83
C PHE A 20 -1.20 -7.31 15.37
N ALA A 21 -1.27 -7.48 16.69
CA ALA A 21 -2.16 -8.48 17.30
C ALA A 21 -3.63 -8.09 17.09
N ALA A 22 -3.96 -6.81 17.24
CA ALA A 22 -5.33 -6.32 17.01
C ALA A 22 -5.76 -6.50 15.54
N LEU A 23 -4.91 -6.12 14.59
CA LEU A 23 -5.18 -6.33 13.17
C LEU A 23 -5.44 -7.81 12.84
N ARG A 24 -4.58 -8.70 13.34
CA ARG A 24 -4.75 -10.15 13.15
C ARG A 24 -6.03 -10.67 13.81
N GLY A 25 -6.34 -10.21 15.03
CA GLY A 25 -7.58 -10.54 15.73
C GLY A 25 -8.84 -10.06 15.00
N GLY A 26 -8.72 -8.94 14.29
CA GLY A 26 -9.76 -8.40 13.41
C GLY A 26 -9.85 -9.07 12.02
N GLY A 27 -9.05 -10.13 11.76
CA GLY A 27 -9.09 -10.87 10.50
C GLY A 27 -8.30 -10.25 9.35
N VAL A 28 -7.42 -9.27 9.63
CA VAL A 28 -6.55 -8.68 8.59
C VAL A 28 -5.40 -9.62 8.29
N ASP A 29 -5.22 -10.01 7.04
CA ASP A 29 -4.19 -10.92 6.59
C ASP A 29 -2.86 -10.24 6.22
N VAL A 30 -2.92 -8.99 5.75
CA VAL A 30 -1.74 -8.21 5.35
C VAL A 30 -2.03 -6.71 5.46
N ALA A 31 -1.04 -5.91 5.83
CA ALA A 31 -1.13 -4.45 5.82
C ALA A 31 -0.02 -3.83 4.98
N SER A 32 -0.34 -2.76 4.25
CA SER A 32 0.67 -1.92 3.61
C SER A 32 1.21 -0.90 4.61
N MET A 33 2.53 -0.78 4.65
CA MET A 33 3.23 0.29 5.37
C MET A 33 3.85 1.31 4.42
N ALA A 34 3.64 1.16 3.11
CA ALA A 34 4.02 2.15 2.12
C ALA A 34 3.03 3.31 2.15
N ASN A 35 3.35 4.34 2.91
CA ASN A 35 2.59 5.59 3.00
C ASN A 35 3.51 6.74 3.42
N ASN A 36 3.01 7.97 3.41
CA ASN A 36 3.77 9.16 3.82
C ASN A 36 4.10 9.23 5.33
N HIS A 37 3.70 8.22 6.12
CA HIS A 37 4.01 8.06 7.55
C HIS A 37 4.85 6.83 7.88
N GLY A 38 5.24 6.06 6.86
CA GLY A 38 5.97 4.80 7.03
C GLY A 38 7.35 4.95 7.69
N LEU A 39 7.96 6.16 7.61
CA LEU A 39 9.25 6.49 8.22
C LEU A 39 9.18 7.71 9.14
N ASP A 40 8.07 8.00 9.77
CA ASP A 40 7.93 9.12 10.72
C ASP A 40 8.92 9.07 11.90
N PHE A 41 9.49 7.90 12.19
CA PHE A 41 10.57 7.69 13.16
C PHE A 41 11.87 7.22 12.48
N GLY A 42 12.05 7.59 11.21
CA GLY A 42 13.24 7.27 10.42
C GLY A 42 13.50 5.77 10.29
N GLU A 43 14.76 5.43 9.99
CA GLU A 43 15.18 4.04 9.81
C GLU A 43 15.02 3.19 11.08
N SER A 44 15.21 3.77 12.28
CA SER A 44 15.03 3.06 13.55
C SER A 44 13.57 2.60 13.71
N GLY A 45 12.60 3.49 13.46
CA GLY A 45 11.18 3.15 13.50
C GLY A 45 10.78 2.11 12.45
N LEU A 46 11.38 2.17 11.26
CA LEU A 46 11.21 1.15 10.22
C LEU A 46 11.68 -0.23 10.71
N ARG A 47 12.90 -0.30 11.27
CA ARG A 47 13.48 -1.56 11.79
C ARG A 47 12.63 -2.14 12.92
N ASP A 48 12.17 -1.30 13.84
CA ASP A 48 11.28 -1.70 14.92
C ASP A 48 9.94 -2.21 14.41
N SER A 49 9.38 -1.54 13.40
CA SER A 49 8.12 -1.96 12.77
C SER A 49 8.25 -3.34 12.13
N LEU A 50 9.33 -3.58 11.38
CA LEU A 50 9.63 -4.90 10.79
C LEU A 50 9.89 -5.97 11.85
N ALA A 51 10.59 -5.63 12.96
CA ALA A 51 10.83 -6.55 14.07
C ALA A 51 9.52 -6.93 14.77
N ALA A 52 8.65 -5.94 15.02
CA ALA A 52 7.35 -6.17 15.62
C ALA A 52 6.44 -7.00 14.70
N ALA A 53 6.37 -6.69 13.40
CA ALA A 53 5.61 -7.48 12.43
C ALA A 53 6.04 -8.96 12.44
N ARG A 54 7.36 -9.22 12.48
CA ARG A 54 7.90 -10.60 12.62
C ARG A 54 7.49 -11.25 13.94
N ARG A 55 7.63 -10.54 15.08
CA ARG A 55 7.26 -11.03 16.40
C ARG A 55 5.79 -11.45 16.48
N TYR A 56 4.91 -10.66 15.87
CA TYR A 56 3.47 -10.94 15.86
C TYR A 56 3.06 -11.84 14.68
N ARG A 57 4.01 -12.29 13.86
CA ARG A 57 3.74 -13.09 12.64
C ARG A 57 2.68 -12.44 11.75
N PHE A 58 2.75 -11.12 11.64
CA PHE A 58 1.80 -10.34 10.84
C PHE A 58 2.48 -9.85 9.56
N PRO A 59 1.97 -10.22 8.37
CA PRO A 59 2.57 -9.80 7.11
C PRO A 59 2.42 -8.30 6.88
N VAL A 60 3.52 -7.66 6.49
CA VAL A 60 3.54 -6.27 6.03
C VAL A 60 4.19 -6.18 4.67
N ILE A 61 3.71 -5.24 3.83
CA ILE A 61 4.23 -4.96 2.49
C ILE A 61 4.57 -3.48 2.34
N GLY A 62 5.32 -3.16 1.31
CA GLY A 62 5.63 -1.76 0.97
C GLY A 62 6.77 -1.15 1.79
N ILE A 63 7.45 -1.94 2.65
CA ILE A 63 8.54 -1.52 3.53
C ILE A 63 9.61 -2.59 3.60
N GLY A 64 10.88 -2.21 3.70
CA GLY A 64 11.96 -3.19 3.76
C GLY A 64 13.29 -2.63 4.23
N LEU A 65 14.23 -3.55 4.55
CA LEU A 65 15.63 -3.22 4.85
C LEU A 65 16.44 -2.93 3.58
N ASP A 66 15.85 -3.24 2.44
CA ASP A 66 16.35 -2.90 1.11
C ASP A 66 15.19 -2.85 0.10
N GLY A 67 15.49 -2.42 -1.12
CA GLY A 67 14.48 -2.34 -2.17
C GLY A 67 13.89 -3.70 -2.56
N LYS A 68 14.66 -4.80 -2.48
CA LYS A 68 14.15 -6.15 -2.77
C LYS A 68 13.06 -6.56 -1.77
N GLN A 69 13.27 -6.25 -0.50
CA GLN A 69 12.28 -6.53 0.54
C GLN A 69 11.08 -5.59 0.46
N ALA A 70 11.29 -4.29 0.24
CA ALA A 70 10.22 -3.29 0.20
C ALA A 70 9.19 -3.57 -0.89
N TYR A 71 9.64 -3.94 -2.09
CA TYR A 71 8.75 -4.26 -3.21
C TYR A 71 8.28 -5.71 -3.26
N ARG A 72 8.74 -6.56 -2.33
CA ARG A 72 8.36 -7.98 -2.31
C ARG A 72 6.86 -8.14 -2.08
N PRO A 73 6.12 -8.87 -2.94
CA PRO A 73 4.70 -9.11 -2.74
C PRO A 73 4.44 -10.05 -1.56
N PHE A 74 3.38 -9.79 -0.81
CA PHE A 74 2.74 -10.82 -0.01
C PHE A 74 2.12 -11.87 -0.95
N ARG A 75 2.27 -13.14 -0.64
CA ARG A 75 1.75 -14.25 -1.45
C ARG A 75 0.95 -15.21 -0.59
N ARG A 76 -0.21 -15.60 -1.10
CA ARG A 76 -1.07 -16.60 -0.46
C ARG A 76 -1.80 -17.41 -1.51
N THR A 77 -1.99 -18.69 -1.23
CA THR A 77 -2.88 -19.55 -2.01
C THR A 77 -4.18 -19.72 -1.25
N ILE A 78 -5.30 -19.37 -1.88
CA ILE A 78 -6.66 -19.45 -1.32
C ILE A 78 -7.51 -20.25 -2.33
N ASN A 79 -8.07 -21.36 -1.92
CA ASN A 79 -8.88 -22.24 -2.77
C ASN A 79 -8.18 -22.59 -4.11
N GLY A 80 -6.87 -22.86 -4.05
CA GLY A 80 -6.06 -23.17 -5.22
C GLY A 80 -5.61 -21.95 -6.04
N GLN A 81 -6.12 -20.74 -5.76
CA GLN A 81 -5.74 -19.49 -6.46
C GLN A 81 -4.52 -18.86 -5.79
N ARG A 82 -3.46 -18.62 -6.54
CA ARG A 82 -2.23 -17.95 -6.09
C ARG A 82 -2.43 -16.44 -6.19
N ILE A 83 -2.48 -15.76 -5.06
CA ILE A 83 -2.69 -14.31 -4.96
C ILE A 83 -1.37 -13.64 -4.58
N ALA A 84 -1.02 -12.58 -5.27
CA ALA A 84 0.08 -11.68 -4.89
C ALA A 84 -0.48 -10.29 -4.57
N VAL A 85 -0.03 -9.68 -3.46
CA VAL A 85 -0.39 -8.31 -3.07
C VAL A 85 0.89 -7.49 -2.96
N ILE A 86 0.97 -6.40 -3.72
CA ILE A 86 2.09 -5.44 -3.73
C ILE A 86 1.60 -4.14 -3.11
N GLY A 87 2.40 -3.54 -2.21
CA GLY A 87 2.13 -2.22 -1.65
C GLY A 87 3.19 -1.21 -2.11
N ALA A 88 2.77 0.01 -2.48
CA ALA A 88 3.68 1.10 -2.79
C ALA A 88 3.05 2.46 -2.47
N THR A 89 3.88 3.51 -2.33
CA THR A 89 3.41 4.89 -2.11
C THR A 89 3.86 5.82 -3.22
N GLN A 90 2.94 6.64 -3.73
CA GLN A 90 3.23 7.78 -4.60
C GLN A 90 3.40 9.07 -3.77
N VAL A 91 2.96 9.04 -2.52
CA VAL A 91 2.98 10.18 -1.60
C VAL A 91 4.26 10.16 -0.78
N LEU A 92 5.23 10.93 -1.22
CA LEU A 92 6.47 11.23 -0.53
C LEU A 92 6.78 12.71 -0.80
N ASP A 93 7.06 13.47 0.24
CA ASP A 93 7.50 14.85 0.13
C ASP A 93 8.80 14.88 -0.71
N ASP A 94 8.94 15.87 -1.58
CA ASP A 94 10.00 15.86 -2.59
C ASP A 94 11.41 15.76 -1.98
N GLU A 95 11.65 16.41 -0.85
CA GLU A 95 12.88 16.32 -0.08
C GLU A 95 13.12 14.96 0.58
N LEU A 96 12.06 14.17 0.78
CA LEU A 96 12.12 12.85 1.42
C LEU A 96 12.19 11.69 0.40
N ILE A 97 11.90 11.92 -0.88
CA ILE A 97 11.90 10.86 -1.90
C ILE A 97 13.22 10.09 -1.86
N GLY A 98 14.35 10.82 -1.94
CA GLY A 98 15.68 10.22 -1.91
C GLY A 98 15.97 9.50 -0.59
N ALA A 99 15.55 10.05 0.54
CA ALA A 99 15.81 9.48 1.86
C ALA A 99 14.93 8.26 2.18
N TRP A 100 13.67 8.29 1.78
CA TRP A 100 12.66 7.31 2.17
C TRP A 100 12.43 6.19 1.17
N THR A 101 12.81 6.35 -0.09
CA THR A 101 12.74 5.28 -1.09
C THR A 101 13.77 4.20 -0.82
N ALA A 102 13.31 2.95 -0.74
CA ALA A 102 14.17 1.79 -0.56
C ALA A 102 15.01 1.52 -1.80
N GLY A 103 16.29 1.20 -1.60
CA GLY A 103 17.24 0.93 -2.67
C GLY A 103 18.12 -0.30 -2.40
N PRO A 104 19.14 -0.55 -3.24
CA PRO A 104 20.14 -1.58 -2.96
C PRO A 104 20.84 -1.30 -1.62
N GLY A 105 20.69 -2.23 -0.65
CA GLY A 105 21.27 -2.10 0.69
C GLY A 105 20.73 -0.91 1.52
N LYS A 106 19.66 -0.26 1.07
CA LYS A 106 19.08 0.92 1.72
C LYS A 106 17.66 0.61 2.19
N PRO A 107 17.39 0.69 3.50
CA PRO A 107 16.05 0.59 4.07
C PRO A 107 15.13 1.71 3.59
N GLY A 108 13.85 1.39 3.47
CA GLY A 108 12.85 2.39 3.07
C GLY A 108 11.53 1.80 2.61
N LEU A 109 10.77 2.62 1.90
CA LEU A 109 9.46 2.31 1.35
C LEU A 109 9.54 1.92 -0.12
N ALA A 110 8.61 1.10 -0.58
CA ALA A 110 8.37 0.90 -2.01
C ALA A 110 7.72 2.18 -2.57
N SER A 111 8.48 2.93 -3.36
CA SER A 111 8.00 4.15 -3.98
C SER A 111 7.30 3.87 -5.30
N ALA A 112 6.06 4.34 -5.46
CA ALA A 112 5.36 4.31 -6.74
C ALA A 112 5.81 5.45 -7.68
N LYS A 113 6.68 6.37 -7.21
CA LYS A 113 7.40 7.33 -8.07
C LYS A 113 8.51 6.64 -8.87
N GLU A 114 9.03 5.49 -8.40
CA GLU A 114 9.91 4.58 -9.15
C GLU A 114 9.09 3.67 -10.07
N VAL A 115 8.33 4.27 -10.98
CA VAL A 115 7.35 3.58 -11.85
C VAL A 115 7.96 2.38 -12.57
N PRO A 116 9.12 2.46 -13.25
CA PRO A 116 9.70 1.31 -13.97
C PRO A 116 9.91 0.10 -13.04
N ARG A 117 10.38 0.35 -11.82
CA ARG A 117 10.60 -0.70 -10.83
C ARG A 117 9.29 -1.32 -10.36
N LEU A 118 8.30 -0.51 -10.01
CA LEU A 118 7.00 -1.01 -9.59
C LEU A 118 6.38 -1.89 -10.69
N LEU A 119 6.41 -1.44 -11.94
CA LEU A 119 5.89 -2.21 -13.08
C LEU A 119 6.68 -3.53 -13.29
N GLN A 120 7.99 -3.53 -13.06
CA GLN A 120 8.80 -4.75 -13.11
C GLN A 120 8.34 -5.76 -12.06
N GLU A 121 8.07 -5.33 -10.83
CA GLU A 121 7.60 -6.21 -9.75
C GLU A 121 6.17 -6.73 -10.02
N VAL A 122 5.29 -5.91 -10.58
CA VAL A 122 3.95 -6.35 -11.01
C VAL A 122 4.06 -7.43 -12.10
N ARG A 123 4.89 -7.22 -13.14
CA ARG A 123 5.14 -8.24 -14.17
C ARG A 123 5.75 -9.53 -13.61
N ALA A 124 6.66 -9.40 -12.63
CA ALA A 124 7.24 -10.55 -11.95
C ALA A 124 6.20 -11.32 -11.13
N ALA A 125 5.33 -10.61 -10.40
CA ALA A 125 4.22 -11.20 -9.66
C ALA A 125 3.24 -11.91 -10.61
N ARG A 126 2.90 -11.29 -11.75
CA ARG A 126 2.00 -11.85 -12.76
C ARG A 126 2.45 -13.21 -13.29
N ARG A 127 3.76 -13.41 -13.46
CA ARG A 127 4.29 -14.71 -13.96
C ARG A 127 4.07 -15.87 -13.00
N THR A 128 3.87 -15.60 -11.72
CA THR A 128 3.83 -16.63 -10.66
C THR A 128 2.54 -16.61 -9.84
N SER A 129 1.56 -15.81 -10.22
CA SER A 129 0.28 -15.66 -9.48
C SER A 129 -0.89 -15.65 -10.44
N ASP A 130 -2.01 -16.15 -9.98
CA ASP A 130 -3.25 -16.19 -10.74
C ASP A 130 -4.00 -14.85 -10.64
N THR A 131 -3.83 -14.15 -9.51
CA THR A 131 -4.35 -12.79 -9.29
C THR A 131 -3.26 -11.89 -8.71
N VAL A 132 -3.14 -10.68 -9.24
CA VAL A 132 -2.21 -9.64 -8.76
C VAL A 132 -3.00 -8.43 -8.27
N VAL A 133 -2.85 -8.12 -6.99
CA VAL A 133 -3.44 -6.96 -6.33
C VAL A 133 -2.33 -5.93 -6.08
N VAL A 134 -2.59 -4.66 -6.40
CA VAL A 134 -1.69 -3.55 -6.09
C VAL A 134 -2.42 -2.58 -5.16
N PHE A 135 -1.91 -2.41 -3.94
CA PHE A 135 -2.38 -1.41 -2.99
C PHE A 135 -1.49 -0.18 -3.06
N LEU A 136 -2.07 0.98 -3.33
CA LEU A 136 -1.35 2.24 -3.49
C LEU A 136 -1.79 3.28 -2.47
N HIS A 137 -0.82 3.89 -1.83
CA HIS A 137 -1.02 5.13 -1.10
C HIS A 137 -0.72 6.28 -2.06
N TRP A 138 -1.76 6.94 -2.60
CA TRP A 138 -1.63 7.81 -3.76
C TRP A 138 -2.73 8.88 -3.87
N GLY A 139 -2.57 9.79 -4.83
CA GLY A 139 -3.53 10.86 -5.08
C GLY A 139 -3.25 12.10 -4.26
N VAL A 140 -4.22 12.99 -4.21
CA VAL A 140 -4.15 14.28 -3.51
C VAL A 140 -5.20 14.31 -2.40
N GLU A 141 -4.80 14.77 -1.23
CA GLU A 141 -5.71 14.87 -0.07
C GLU A 141 -6.91 15.74 -0.39
N LEU A 142 -8.08 15.26 0.06
CA LEU A 142 -9.39 15.92 -0.04
C LEU A 142 -9.90 16.15 -1.47
N GLU A 143 -9.15 15.81 -2.50
CA GLU A 143 -9.64 15.82 -3.88
C GLU A 143 -10.76 14.79 -4.06
N GLN A 144 -11.75 15.12 -4.91
CA GLN A 144 -12.92 14.28 -5.14
C GLN A 144 -12.78 13.38 -6.36
N CYS A 145 -11.80 13.65 -7.21
CA CYS A 145 -11.53 12.88 -8.42
C CYS A 145 -10.06 12.50 -8.48
N PRO A 146 -9.73 11.32 -9.01
CA PRO A 146 -8.33 10.92 -9.20
C PRO A 146 -7.66 11.85 -10.24
N PRO A 147 -6.52 12.46 -9.92
CA PRO A 147 -5.77 13.31 -10.84
C PRO A 147 -5.23 12.51 -12.04
N PRO A 148 -4.77 13.19 -13.11
CA PRO A 148 -4.33 12.53 -14.34
C PRO A 148 -3.19 11.52 -14.15
N ASP A 149 -2.20 11.85 -13.33
CA ASP A 149 -1.05 10.98 -13.03
C ASP A 149 -1.44 9.68 -12.31
N GLN A 150 -2.41 9.77 -11.39
CA GLN A 150 -2.98 8.60 -10.72
C GLN A 150 -3.69 7.68 -11.74
N ARG A 151 -4.46 8.25 -12.67
CA ARG A 151 -5.13 7.49 -13.72
C ARG A 151 -4.14 6.86 -14.70
N GLU A 152 -3.06 7.57 -15.02
CA GLU A 152 -2.03 7.07 -15.93
C GLU A 152 -1.25 5.93 -15.28
N LEU A 153 -0.87 6.06 -14.00
CA LEU A 153 -0.23 4.97 -13.27
C LEU A 153 -1.14 3.73 -13.19
N ALA A 154 -2.45 3.92 -12.99
CA ALA A 154 -3.41 2.80 -13.02
C ALA A 154 -3.38 2.06 -14.35
N LYS A 155 -3.40 2.77 -15.50
CA LYS A 155 -3.31 2.16 -16.83
C LYS A 155 -2.02 1.35 -16.99
N GLN A 156 -0.89 1.90 -16.57
CA GLN A 156 0.41 1.22 -16.67
C GLN A 156 0.47 -0.03 -15.80
N LEU A 157 -0.11 -0.01 -14.59
CA LEU A 157 -0.20 -1.16 -13.71
C LEU A 157 -1.09 -2.26 -14.27
N VAL A 158 -2.23 -1.91 -14.85
CA VAL A 158 -3.12 -2.86 -15.54
C VAL A 158 -2.39 -3.48 -16.74
N ALA A 159 -1.71 -2.68 -17.55
CA ALA A 159 -0.90 -3.16 -18.67
C ALA A 159 0.27 -4.07 -18.21
N ALA A 160 0.82 -3.84 -17.01
CA ALA A 160 1.84 -4.69 -16.42
C ALA A 160 1.28 -6.01 -15.84
N GLY A 161 -0.04 -6.14 -15.69
CA GLY A 161 -0.73 -7.36 -15.25
C GLY A 161 -1.37 -7.31 -13.87
N ALA A 162 -1.62 -6.12 -13.33
CA ALA A 162 -2.47 -5.96 -12.15
C ALA A 162 -3.93 -6.30 -12.51
N ASP A 163 -4.60 -7.08 -11.66
CA ASP A 163 -6.02 -7.43 -11.83
C ASP A 163 -6.90 -6.57 -10.90
N VAL A 164 -6.37 -6.16 -9.75
CA VAL A 164 -7.06 -5.28 -8.79
C VAL A 164 -6.10 -4.18 -8.35
N ILE A 165 -6.53 -2.94 -8.42
CA ILE A 165 -5.80 -1.78 -7.88
C ILE A 165 -6.68 -1.12 -6.83
N VAL A 166 -6.14 -0.92 -5.64
CA VAL A 166 -6.86 -0.29 -4.52
C VAL A 166 -6.03 0.86 -3.97
N GLY A 167 -6.67 1.99 -3.75
CA GLY A 167 -6.03 3.21 -3.30
C GLY A 167 -6.47 3.70 -1.92
N GLY A 168 -5.55 4.41 -1.26
CA GLY A 168 -5.77 5.18 -0.04
C GLY A 168 -5.00 6.50 -0.12
N HIS A 169 -5.03 7.31 0.90
CA HIS A 169 -4.42 8.62 1.11
C HIS A 169 -5.37 9.80 0.94
N ALA A 170 -6.13 9.88 -0.14
CA ALA A 170 -6.94 11.07 -0.41
C ALA A 170 -7.96 11.44 0.70
N HIS A 171 -8.11 10.60 1.72
CA HIS A 171 -9.10 10.76 2.81
C HIS A 171 -10.53 10.95 2.30
N ARG A 172 -10.79 10.45 1.08
CA ARG A 172 -12.07 10.48 0.37
C ARG A 172 -12.37 9.13 -0.24
N VAL A 173 -13.64 8.80 -0.33
CA VAL A 173 -14.08 7.73 -1.23
C VAL A 173 -14.05 8.30 -2.64
N LEU A 174 -13.14 7.79 -3.45
CA LEU A 174 -13.02 8.14 -4.87
C LEU A 174 -13.75 7.10 -5.74
N GLY A 175 -13.88 7.40 -7.02
CA GLY A 175 -14.51 6.50 -7.96
C GLY A 175 -13.84 5.12 -8.02
N ALA A 176 -14.66 4.12 -8.34
CA ALA A 176 -14.19 2.77 -8.66
C ALA A 176 -14.82 2.32 -9.97
N GLY A 177 -14.14 1.46 -10.71
CA GLY A 177 -14.65 0.95 -11.97
C GLY A 177 -13.70 -0.01 -12.66
N ARG A 178 -14.13 -0.47 -13.82
CA ARG A 178 -13.34 -1.37 -14.67
C ARG A 178 -12.35 -0.59 -15.53
N MET A 179 -11.17 -1.16 -15.68
CA MET A 179 -10.16 -0.75 -16.64
C MET A 179 -9.71 -2.01 -17.40
N GLY A 180 -10.33 -2.27 -18.55
CA GLY A 180 -10.25 -3.58 -19.18
C GLY A 180 -10.83 -4.66 -18.25
N ASN A 181 -10.06 -5.73 -18.02
CA ASN A 181 -10.46 -6.80 -17.10
C ASN A 181 -10.13 -6.50 -15.61
N ALA A 182 -9.36 -5.46 -15.35
CA ALA A 182 -8.99 -5.09 -14.00
C ALA A 182 -10.08 -4.25 -13.32
N LEU A 183 -10.11 -4.32 -11.97
CA LEU A 183 -10.89 -3.43 -11.12
C LEU A 183 -9.96 -2.39 -10.48
N VAL A 184 -10.35 -1.12 -10.54
CA VAL A 184 -9.62 -0.01 -9.93
C VAL A 184 -10.53 0.73 -8.96
N GLY A 185 -10.18 0.72 -7.68
CA GLY A 185 -10.78 1.56 -6.66
C GLY A 185 -9.77 2.64 -6.25
N TYR A 186 -9.98 3.87 -6.68
CA TYR A 186 -8.99 4.94 -6.52
C TYR A 186 -8.81 5.41 -5.08
N GLY A 187 -9.81 5.28 -4.23
CA GLY A 187 -9.74 5.61 -2.81
C GLY A 187 -10.93 5.09 -2.04
N LEU A 188 -10.69 4.46 -0.87
CA LEU A 188 -11.74 3.86 -0.03
C LEU A 188 -12.11 4.75 1.16
N GLY A 189 -11.54 5.95 1.27
CA GLY A 189 -11.77 6.86 2.40
C GLY A 189 -11.07 6.41 3.68
N ASN A 190 -11.55 6.93 4.82
CA ASN A 190 -11.00 6.67 6.15
C ASN A 190 -11.82 5.60 6.88
N PHE A 191 -11.26 4.43 7.12
CA PHE A 191 -11.98 3.35 7.82
C PHE A 191 -12.04 3.59 9.34
N VAL A 192 -10.91 3.94 9.96
CA VAL A 192 -10.83 4.38 11.36
C VAL A 192 -10.23 5.76 11.38
N TRP A 193 -11.02 6.76 11.79
CA TRP A 193 -10.62 8.15 11.70
C TRP A 193 -11.28 8.99 12.80
N TYR A 194 -10.56 9.93 13.35
CA TYR A 194 -11.02 10.83 14.39
C TYR A 194 -11.62 12.16 13.87
N GLY A 195 -11.56 12.40 12.55
CA GLY A 195 -12.14 13.61 11.93
C GLY A 195 -13.66 13.57 11.96
N THR A 196 -14.27 14.75 12.06
CA THR A 196 -15.73 14.92 12.21
C THR A 196 -16.43 15.42 10.94
N SER A 197 -15.69 15.77 9.88
CA SER A 197 -16.32 16.27 8.66
C SER A 197 -17.11 15.16 7.95
N LYS A 198 -18.31 15.50 7.47
CA LYS A 198 -19.17 14.52 6.75
C LYS A 198 -18.49 13.81 5.59
N LEU A 199 -17.50 14.43 4.96
CA LEU A 199 -16.79 13.85 3.83
C LEU A 199 -15.61 13.00 4.27
N SER A 200 -14.88 13.38 5.32
CA SER A 200 -13.74 12.61 5.84
C SER A 200 -14.15 11.38 6.65
N THR A 201 -15.41 11.29 7.08
CA THR A 201 -15.96 10.13 7.78
C THR A 201 -16.59 9.09 6.83
N LYS A 202 -16.67 9.41 5.52
CA LYS A 202 -17.12 8.41 4.54
C LYS A 202 -16.01 7.41 4.25
N THR A 203 -16.38 6.14 4.28
CA THR A 203 -15.49 5.02 3.94
C THR A 203 -16.26 3.91 3.24
N GLY A 204 -15.51 2.98 2.68
CA GLY A 204 -16.07 1.77 2.08
C GLY A 204 -15.14 0.57 2.25
N VAL A 205 -15.74 -0.61 2.14
CA VAL A 205 -15.02 -1.87 2.01
C VAL A 205 -15.25 -2.38 0.61
N LEU A 206 -14.16 -2.60 -0.13
CA LEU A 206 -14.23 -3.17 -1.46
C LEU A 206 -14.23 -4.70 -1.34
N PHE A 207 -15.35 -5.33 -1.67
CA PHE A 207 -15.44 -6.78 -1.82
C PHE A 207 -15.16 -7.17 -3.26
N VAL A 208 -14.25 -8.13 -3.43
CA VAL A 208 -13.83 -8.58 -4.76
C VAL A 208 -13.78 -10.11 -4.76
N THR A 209 -14.48 -10.72 -5.72
CA THR A 209 -14.33 -12.15 -6.00
C THR A 209 -13.43 -12.35 -7.19
N VAL A 210 -12.41 -13.20 -7.06
CA VAL A 210 -11.45 -13.45 -8.13
C VAL A 210 -11.38 -14.94 -8.47
N THR A 211 -11.29 -15.23 -9.77
CA THR A 211 -10.97 -16.58 -10.28
C THR A 211 -9.95 -16.40 -11.40
N GLY A 212 -8.70 -16.71 -11.10
CA GLY A 212 -7.58 -16.37 -11.97
C GLY A 212 -7.51 -14.86 -12.18
N ARG A 213 -7.67 -14.43 -13.42
CA ARG A 213 -7.70 -13.00 -13.81
C ARG A 213 -9.11 -12.42 -13.90
N ASN A 214 -10.12 -13.23 -13.72
CA ASN A 214 -11.49 -12.75 -13.72
C ASN A 214 -11.81 -12.12 -12.37
N VAL A 215 -12.15 -10.85 -12.39
CA VAL A 215 -12.47 -10.04 -11.22
C VAL A 215 -13.96 -9.71 -11.24
N ASN A 216 -14.67 -10.06 -10.18
CA ASN A 216 -16.07 -9.70 -9.97
C ASN A 216 -16.20 -8.86 -8.70
N SER A 217 -16.95 -7.78 -8.74
CA SER A 217 -17.20 -6.85 -7.63
C SER A 217 -18.69 -6.64 -7.46
#